data_3f992e9335721726e89a7c3a941e152f
#
_entry.id   3f992e9335721726e89a7c3a941e152f
#
_cell.length_a   1.000
_cell.length_b   1.000
_cell.length_c   1.000
_cell.angle_alpha   90.00
_cell.angle_beta   90.00
_cell.angle_gamma   90.00
#
_symmetry.space_group_name_H-M   'P 1'
#
loop_
_entity.id
_entity.type
_entity.pdbx_description
1 polymer ?
#
loop_
_entity_poly.entity_id
_entity_poly.type
_entity_poly.pdbx_seq_one_letter_code
_entity_poly.pdbx_strand_id
1 'polypeptide(L)'
;MKSFVWKDLGMDGTVVDELLSIFQRANGGYTKSKDNRYVVISGCEYKNCTKKGLVFIDTEDNYVIALIRHQSYQPDKTDYAVESDDWLILSQAHDKYKDLPKEFIDAVTKWRLIEGQAVGDDTMPLPRIIRFVGGFNKEIEVLNYTDPDKTRDDRNGWLGVRIKQIDKDNNSVVVIDTVTEDGPAYLAGVKSGDIILSLNNKIIVTKEELLYVLSQLKADQIVDFKVIRKGKRIDLNVKLGAK
;
A
#
# COMPACT_ATOMS: atom_id res chain seq x y z
N MET A 1 -19.42 -24.33 4.04
CA MET A 1 -19.05 -23.06 4.71
C MET A 1 -20.32 -22.48 5.30
N LYS A 2 -20.40 -22.33 6.62
CA LYS A 2 -21.54 -21.62 7.22
C LYS A 2 -21.40 -20.14 6.85
N SER A 3 -22.46 -19.51 6.41
CA SER A 3 -22.54 -18.10 6.06
C SER A 3 -22.24 -17.27 7.32
N PHE A 4 -21.09 -16.60 7.35
CA PHE A 4 -20.83 -15.54 8.31
C PHE A 4 -21.62 -14.30 7.85
N VAL A 5 -22.58 -13.88 8.65
CA VAL A 5 -23.33 -12.65 8.41
C VAL A 5 -22.70 -11.54 9.27
N TRP A 6 -22.19 -10.54 8.63
CA TRP A 6 -21.49 -9.42 9.26
C TRP A 6 -22.42 -8.23 9.52
N LYS A 7 -23.52 -8.45 10.22
CA LYS A 7 -24.48 -7.38 10.54
C LYS A 7 -23.84 -6.20 11.29
N ASP A 8 -22.83 -6.48 12.11
CA ASP A 8 -22.15 -5.44 12.91
C ASP A 8 -21.18 -4.55 12.09
N LEU A 9 -20.94 -4.89 10.81
CA LEU A 9 -20.10 -4.14 9.90
C LEU A 9 -20.91 -3.40 8.82
N GLY A 10 -22.24 -3.41 8.89
CA GLY A 10 -23.09 -2.86 7.84
C GLY A 10 -22.99 -3.60 6.50
N MET A 11 -22.54 -4.86 6.54
CA MET A 11 -22.48 -5.71 5.35
C MET A 11 -23.78 -6.54 5.26
N ASP A 12 -24.52 -6.39 4.18
CA ASP A 12 -25.80 -7.07 3.96
C ASP A 12 -25.65 -8.47 3.33
N GLY A 13 -24.42 -8.97 3.21
CA GLY A 13 -24.10 -10.23 2.54
C GLY A 13 -23.15 -11.14 3.31
N THR A 14 -22.81 -12.27 2.70
CA THR A 14 -21.74 -13.14 3.20
C THR A 14 -20.36 -12.57 2.80
N VAL A 15 -19.28 -12.99 3.49
CA VAL A 15 -17.90 -12.64 3.08
C VAL A 15 -17.63 -13.03 1.63
N VAL A 16 -18.24 -14.11 1.14
CA VAL A 16 -18.10 -14.54 -0.26
C VAL A 16 -18.78 -13.54 -1.19
N ASP A 17 -19.98 -13.05 -0.85
CA ASP A 17 -20.68 -12.04 -1.65
C ASP A 17 -19.88 -10.74 -1.73
N GLU A 18 -19.27 -10.31 -0.62
CA GLU A 18 -18.42 -9.13 -0.57
C GLU A 18 -17.14 -9.31 -1.42
N LEU A 19 -16.47 -10.44 -1.31
CA LEU A 19 -15.31 -10.74 -2.17
C LEU A 19 -15.72 -10.78 -3.65
N LEU A 20 -16.85 -11.41 -3.96
CA LEU A 20 -17.36 -11.45 -5.34
C LEU A 20 -17.68 -10.04 -5.85
N SER A 21 -18.29 -9.16 -5.05
CA SER A 21 -18.60 -7.78 -5.46
C SER A 21 -17.34 -6.99 -5.81
N ILE A 22 -16.24 -7.23 -5.07
CA ILE A 22 -14.95 -6.58 -5.27
C ILE A 22 -14.25 -7.12 -6.54
N PHE A 23 -14.29 -8.44 -6.76
CA PHE A 23 -13.49 -9.09 -7.81
C PHE A 23 -14.25 -9.41 -9.10
N GLN A 24 -15.59 -9.39 -9.11
CA GLN A 24 -16.43 -9.78 -10.26
C GLN A 24 -16.27 -8.88 -11.49
N ARG A 25 -15.87 -7.60 -11.28
CA ARG A 25 -15.67 -6.60 -12.35
C ARG A 25 -14.43 -5.78 -12.08
N ALA A 26 -13.42 -6.41 -11.55
CA ALA A 26 -12.25 -5.74 -11.04
C ALA A 26 -11.48 -5.00 -12.14
N ASN A 27 -11.42 -3.68 -12.02
CA ASN A 27 -10.27 -2.91 -12.52
C ASN A 27 -9.08 -3.18 -11.56
N GLY A 28 -8.80 -4.45 -11.31
CA GLY A 28 -7.78 -4.88 -10.39
C GLY A 28 -6.55 -5.39 -11.12
N GLY A 29 -5.44 -5.34 -10.42
CA GLY A 29 -4.18 -5.89 -10.87
C GLY A 29 -3.90 -7.24 -10.22
N TYR A 30 -3.02 -8.01 -10.84
CA TYR A 30 -2.36 -9.10 -10.14
C TYR A 30 -0.85 -8.96 -10.25
N THR A 31 -0.15 -9.36 -9.20
CA THR A 31 1.30 -9.42 -9.19
C THR A 31 1.76 -10.78 -8.70
N LYS A 32 2.96 -11.19 -9.17
CA LYS A 32 3.61 -12.41 -8.70
C LYS A 32 4.97 -12.08 -8.14
N SER A 33 5.42 -12.85 -7.14
CA SER A 33 6.82 -12.84 -6.71
C SER A 33 7.73 -13.36 -7.83
N LYS A 34 9.04 -13.05 -7.76
CA LYS A 34 10.01 -13.48 -8.78
C LYS A 34 10.10 -15.00 -8.92
N ASP A 35 9.91 -15.74 -7.83
CA ASP A 35 9.88 -17.20 -7.77
C ASP A 35 8.51 -17.82 -8.11
N ASN A 36 7.50 -16.98 -8.40
CA ASN A 36 6.10 -17.35 -8.61
C ASN A 36 5.41 -18.02 -7.39
N ARG A 37 6.04 -18.04 -6.23
CA ARG A 37 5.45 -18.60 -5.01
C ARG A 37 4.23 -17.82 -4.56
N TYR A 38 4.33 -16.49 -4.54
CA TYR A 38 3.25 -15.63 -4.06
C TYR A 38 2.52 -14.95 -5.20
N VAL A 39 1.19 -15.01 -5.15
CA VAL A 39 0.30 -14.32 -6.09
C VAL A 39 -0.58 -13.36 -5.30
N VAL A 40 -0.61 -12.10 -5.71
CA VAL A 40 -1.44 -11.07 -5.09
C VAL A 40 -2.41 -10.56 -6.14
N ILE A 41 -3.70 -10.60 -5.81
CA ILE A 41 -4.79 -10.10 -6.64
C ILE A 41 -5.46 -8.97 -5.86
N SER A 42 -5.66 -7.81 -6.48
CA SER A 42 -6.37 -6.70 -5.86
C SER A 42 -7.49 -6.21 -6.75
N GLY A 43 -8.48 -5.56 -6.16
CA GLY A 43 -9.60 -5.01 -6.88
C GLY A 43 -10.44 -4.08 -6.02
N CYS A 44 -11.39 -3.40 -6.67
CA CYS A 44 -12.39 -2.59 -5.99
C CYS A 44 -13.78 -2.79 -6.60
N GLU A 45 -14.81 -2.47 -5.82
CA GLU A 45 -16.19 -2.54 -6.27
C GLU A 45 -16.44 -1.63 -7.48
N TYR A 46 -17.21 -2.12 -8.44
CA TYR A 46 -17.50 -1.38 -9.68
C TYR A 46 -18.27 -0.07 -9.37
N LYS A 47 -17.80 1.02 -9.95
CA LYS A 47 -18.32 2.41 -9.80
C LYS A 47 -18.15 3.05 -8.42
N ASN A 48 -17.82 2.30 -7.39
CA ASN A 48 -17.67 2.85 -6.05
C ASN A 48 -16.51 2.15 -5.33
N CYS A 49 -15.28 2.62 -5.55
CA CYS A 49 -14.10 2.03 -4.91
C CYS A 49 -14.00 2.30 -3.39
N THR A 50 -15.12 2.49 -2.68
CA THR A 50 -15.14 2.54 -1.21
C THR A 50 -14.84 1.19 -0.59
N LYS A 51 -15.23 0.12 -1.28
CA LYS A 51 -14.86 -1.26 -0.92
C LYS A 51 -13.72 -1.71 -1.82
N LYS A 52 -12.64 -2.12 -1.21
CA LYS A 52 -11.45 -2.64 -1.88
C LYS A 52 -11.04 -3.96 -1.26
N GLY A 53 -10.37 -4.79 -2.03
CA GLY A 53 -9.90 -6.06 -1.53
C GLY A 53 -8.56 -6.49 -2.11
N LEU A 54 -7.91 -7.36 -1.35
CA LEU A 54 -6.68 -8.02 -1.74
C LEU A 54 -6.80 -9.50 -1.40
N VAL A 55 -6.37 -10.35 -2.32
CA VAL A 55 -6.21 -11.80 -2.08
C VAL A 55 -4.74 -12.13 -2.27
N PHE A 56 -4.15 -12.73 -1.27
CA PHE A 56 -2.80 -13.24 -1.25
C PHE A 56 -2.83 -14.76 -1.26
N ILE A 57 -2.08 -15.37 -2.16
CA ILE A 57 -2.02 -16.81 -2.36
C ILE A 57 -0.56 -17.26 -2.22
N ASP A 58 -0.29 -18.20 -1.33
CA ASP A 58 0.95 -18.95 -1.30
C ASP A 58 0.73 -20.28 -2.04
N THR A 59 1.42 -20.45 -3.16
CA THR A 59 1.25 -21.62 -4.04
C THR A 59 2.06 -22.84 -3.57
N GLU A 60 3.05 -22.65 -2.69
CA GLU A 60 3.82 -23.75 -2.11
C GLU A 60 3.10 -24.34 -0.89
N ASP A 61 2.70 -23.48 0.06
CA ASP A 61 2.05 -23.93 1.29
C ASP A 61 0.52 -24.04 1.13
N ASN A 62 0.00 -23.76 -0.07
CA ASN A 62 -1.41 -23.91 -0.47
C ASN A 62 -2.41 -23.21 0.46
N TYR A 63 -2.15 -21.98 0.82
CA TYR A 63 -3.11 -21.18 1.59
C TYR A 63 -3.45 -19.85 0.92
N VAL A 64 -4.57 -19.29 1.37
CA VAL A 64 -5.09 -18.00 0.91
C VAL A 64 -5.35 -17.11 2.11
N ILE A 65 -4.95 -15.84 1.97
CA ILE A 65 -5.35 -14.78 2.89
C ILE A 65 -6.13 -13.75 2.09
N ALA A 66 -7.33 -13.40 2.56
CA ALA A 66 -8.14 -12.35 1.95
C ALA A 66 -8.21 -11.13 2.88
N LEU A 67 -8.11 -9.94 2.32
CA LEU A 67 -8.33 -8.68 3.00
C LEU A 67 -9.46 -7.93 2.28
N ILE A 68 -10.43 -7.47 3.06
CA ILE A 68 -11.48 -6.56 2.62
C ILE A 68 -11.34 -5.27 3.41
N ARG A 69 -11.28 -4.16 2.70
CA ARG A 69 -11.30 -2.82 3.24
C ARG A 69 -12.68 -2.23 3.03
N HIS A 70 -13.25 -1.69 4.08
CA HIS A 70 -14.51 -0.97 4.05
C HIS A 70 -14.32 0.44 4.58
N GLN A 71 -14.77 1.45 3.81
CA GLN A 71 -14.82 2.83 4.25
C GLN A 71 -16.27 3.21 4.54
N SER A 72 -16.54 3.77 5.71
CA SER A 72 -17.79 4.44 6.03
C SER A 72 -17.62 5.95 5.96
N TYR A 73 -18.64 6.62 5.45
CA TYR A 73 -18.71 8.07 5.33
C TYR A 73 -19.82 8.62 6.23
N GLN A 74 -19.58 9.78 6.84
CA GLN A 74 -20.66 10.51 7.53
C GLN A 74 -21.51 11.28 6.50
N PRO A 75 -22.83 11.01 6.41
CA PRO A 75 -23.69 11.67 5.44
C PRO A 75 -23.91 13.17 5.70
N ASP A 76 -23.62 13.65 6.91
CA ASP A 76 -24.00 15.00 7.37
C ASP A 76 -22.89 16.04 7.25
N LYS A 77 -21.69 15.67 6.81
CA LYS A 77 -20.59 16.62 6.63
C LYS A 77 -20.40 16.95 5.16
N THR A 78 -20.33 18.25 4.88
CA THR A 78 -20.06 18.81 3.54
C THR A 78 -18.69 18.45 2.99
N ASP A 79 -17.77 18.01 3.83
CA ASP A 79 -16.52 17.37 3.44
C ASP A 79 -16.71 15.85 3.50
N TYR A 80 -16.38 15.15 2.44
CA TYR A 80 -16.35 13.68 2.34
C TYR A 80 -15.26 13.07 3.26
N ALA A 81 -15.32 13.41 4.56
CA ALA A 81 -14.42 12.86 5.55
C ALA A 81 -14.75 11.39 5.76
N VAL A 82 -13.78 10.54 5.55
CA VAL A 82 -13.88 9.10 5.87
C VAL A 82 -14.06 8.99 7.38
N GLU A 83 -15.20 8.45 7.81
CA GLU A 83 -15.49 8.27 9.25
C GLU A 83 -14.68 7.12 9.84
N SER A 84 -14.59 6.04 9.12
CA SER A 84 -13.78 4.89 9.51
C SER A 84 -13.19 4.17 8.32
N ASP A 85 -12.05 3.55 8.54
CA ASP A 85 -11.39 2.63 7.63
C ASP A 85 -11.19 1.33 8.40
N ASP A 86 -12.07 0.37 8.16
CA ASP A 86 -12.08 -0.90 8.86
C ASP A 86 -11.64 -2.01 7.91
N TRP A 87 -10.77 -2.89 8.39
CA TRP A 87 -10.27 -4.02 7.63
C TRP A 87 -10.75 -5.34 8.19
N LEU A 88 -11.16 -6.21 7.30
CA LEU A 88 -11.42 -7.61 7.58
C LEU A 88 -10.34 -8.45 6.91
N ILE A 89 -9.62 -9.24 7.70
CA ILE A 89 -8.61 -10.18 7.22
C ILE A 89 -9.06 -11.59 7.57
N LEU A 90 -9.02 -12.47 6.58
CA LEU A 90 -9.42 -13.87 6.67
C LEU A 90 -8.23 -14.75 6.29
N SER A 91 -7.89 -15.71 7.11
CA SER A 91 -6.87 -16.70 6.79
C SER A 91 -7.35 -18.12 7.15
N GLN A 92 -7.03 -19.08 6.28
CA GLN A 92 -7.28 -20.48 6.57
C GLN A 92 -6.14 -21.14 7.34
N ALA A 93 -4.92 -20.65 7.18
CA ALA A 93 -3.69 -21.25 7.68
C ALA A 93 -3.17 -20.65 8.99
N HIS A 94 -3.67 -19.47 9.38
CA HIS A 94 -3.16 -18.73 10.53
C HIS A 94 -4.28 -18.53 11.55
N ASP A 95 -4.02 -18.79 12.82
CA ASP A 95 -5.02 -18.67 13.88
C ASP A 95 -5.07 -17.25 14.48
N LYS A 96 -3.98 -16.50 14.40
CA LYS A 96 -3.90 -15.14 14.95
C LYS A 96 -3.29 -14.16 13.96
N TYR A 97 -3.69 -12.90 14.07
CA TYR A 97 -3.18 -11.81 13.24
C TYR A 97 -1.64 -11.70 13.28
N LYS A 98 -1.04 -11.86 14.45
CA LYS A 98 0.42 -11.78 14.63
C LYS A 98 1.21 -12.86 13.91
N ASP A 99 0.55 -13.97 13.53
CA ASP A 99 1.17 -15.11 12.87
C ASP A 99 1.11 -14.99 11.33
N LEU A 100 0.53 -13.89 10.81
CA LEU A 100 0.49 -13.62 9.37
C LEU A 100 1.90 -13.48 8.79
N PRO A 101 2.16 -14.04 7.60
CA PRO A 101 3.47 -14.00 6.99
C PRO A 101 3.88 -12.57 6.61
N LYS A 102 5.17 -12.30 6.72
CA LYS A 102 5.74 -10.99 6.38
C LYS A 102 5.44 -10.61 4.93
N GLU A 103 5.46 -11.56 4.02
CA GLU A 103 5.18 -11.40 2.59
C GLU A 103 3.76 -10.86 2.35
N PHE A 104 2.79 -11.32 3.14
CA PHE A 104 1.43 -10.75 3.12
C PHE A 104 1.43 -9.30 3.60
N ILE A 105 2.09 -9.01 4.71
CA ILE A 105 2.17 -7.64 5.26
C ILE A 105 2.85 -6.69 4.26
N ASP A 106 3.94 -7.13 3.62
CA ASP A 106 4.63 -6.37 2.58
C ASP A 106 3.72 -6.14 1.35
N ALA A 107 2.94 -7.15 0.95
CA ALA A 107 1.97 -7.03 -0.14
C ALA A 107 0.86 -6.03 0.18
N VAL A 108 0.32 -6.05 1.39
CA VAL A 108 -0.68 -5.09 1.88
C VAL A 108 -0.10 -3.67 1.90
N THR A 109 1.12 -3.51 2.38
CA THR A 109 1.81 -2.21 2.40
C THR A 109 1.97 -1.65 0.99
N LYS A 110 2.45 -2.47 0.05
CA LYS A 110 2.60 -2.09 -1.35
C LYS A 110 1.24 -1.73 -1.99
N TRP A 111 0.22 -2.54 -1.74
CA TRP A 111 -1.13 -2.30 -2.24
C TRP A 111 -1.70 -0.96 -1.75
N ARG A 112 -1.53 -0.64 -0.48
CA ARG A 112 -1.98 0.65 0.08
C ARG A 112 -1.37 1.85 -0.63
N LEU A 113 -0.11 1.78 -0.99
CA LEU A 113 0.61 2.84 -1.70
C LEU A 113 0.06 3.04 -3.11
N ILE A 114 -0.14 1.94 -3.84
CA ILE A 114 -0.66 1.97 -5.22
C ILE A 114 -2.08 2.54 -5.25
N GLU A 115 -2.94 2.05 -4.36
CA GLU A 115 -4.35 2.45 -4.32
C GLU A 115 -4.56 3.87 -3.81
N GLY A 116 -3.74 4.34 -2.88
CA GLY A 116 -3.78 5.73 -2.41
C GLY A 116 -3.52 6.72 -3.53
N GLN A 117 -2.58 6.42 -4.42
CA GLN A 117 -2.25 7.28 -5.56
C GLN A 117 -3.33 7.34 -6.63
N ALA A 118 -4.06 6.24 -6.85
CA ALA A 118 -5.14 6.19 -7.84
C ALA A 118 -6.29 7.18 -7.53
N VAL A 119 -6.44 7.59 -6.28
CA VAL A 119 -7.46 8.55 -5.82
C VAL A 119 -6.89 9.94 -5.49
N GLY A 120 -5.62 10.18 -5.79
CA GLY A 120 -4.99 11.48 -5.53
C GLY A 120 -4.48 11.69 -4.11
N ASP A 121 -4.66 10.70 -3.24
CA ASP A 121 -4.03 10.64 -1.93
C ASP A 121 -2.68 9.93 -2.02
N ASP A 122 -1.71 10.38 -1.25
CA ASP A 122 -0.36 9.79 -1.30
C ASP A 122 -0.33 8.34 -0.80
N THR A 123 -1.22 8.00 0.13
CA THR A 123 -1.37 6.64 0.64
C THR A 123 -2.80 6.39 1.09
N MET A 124 -3.26 5.16 0.97
CA MET A 124 -4.49 4.74 1.61
C MET A 124 -4.32 4.78 3.13
N PRO A 125 -5.26 5.36 3.90
CA PRO A 125 -5.12 5.47 5.36
C PRO A 125 -4.95 4.11 6.03
N LEU A 126 -4.32 4.12 7.20
CA LEU A 126 -4.24 2.94 8.06
C LEU A 126 -5.63 2.61 8.64
N PRO A 127 -5.95 1.34 8.83
CA PRO A 127 -7.25 0.97 9.40
C PRO A 127 -7.35 1.44 10.85
N ARG A 128 -8.54 1.83 11.26
CA ARG A 128 -8.85 2.08 12.67
C ARG A 128 -9.03 0.77 13.43
N ILE A 129 -9.68 -0.18 12.80
CA ILE A 129 -9.98 -1.50 13.37
C ILE A 129 -9.59 -2.56 12.34
N ILE A 130 -8.88 -3.58 12.79
CA ILE A 130 -8.66 -4.81 12.03
C ILE A 130 -9.47 -5.91 12.72
N ARG A 131 -10.30 -6.59 11.95
CA ARG A 131 -10.96 -7.83 12.36
C ARG A 131 -10.27 -8.98 11.66
N PHE A 132 -9.65 -9.84 12.43
CA PHE A 132 -8.99 -11.02 11.91
C PHE A 132 -9.81 -12.26 12.23
N VAL A 133 -10.04 -13.08 11.21
CA VAL A 133 -10.69 -14.39 11.35
C VAL A 133 -9.71 -15.43 10.88
N GLY A 134 -9.20 -16.19 11.83
CA GLY A 134 -8.17 -17.20 11.58
C GLY A 134 -8.66 -18.62 11.74
N GLY A 135 -7.97 -19.53 11.06
CA GLY A 135 -8.04 -20.97 11.24
C GLY A 135 -9.41 -21.62 11.11
N PHE A 136 -9.52 -22.79 11.69
CA PHE A 136 -10.76 -23.55 11.75
C PHE A 136 -11.69 -23.12 12.88
N ASN A 137 -11.16 -22.47 13.91
CA ASN A 137 -11.91 -22.10 15.12
C ASN A 137 -12.81 -20.88 14.97
N LYS A 138 -12.63 -20.09 13.90
CA LYS A 138 -13.49 -18.94 13.55
C LYS A 138 -13.67 -17.91 14.67
N GLU A 139 -12.71 -17.82 15.57
CA GLU A 139 -12.68 -16.75 16.54
C GLU A 139 -12.29 -15.44 15.84
N ILE A 140 -13.01 -14.37 16.18
CA ILE A 140 -12.73 -13.05 15.63
C ILE A 140 -11.79 -12.36 16.60
N GLU A 141 -10.57 -12.11 16.15
CA GLU A 141 -9.64 -11.23 16.84
C GLU A 141 -9.93 -9.78 16.41
N VAL A 142 -10.31 -8.92 17.33
CA VAL A 142 -10.53 -7.49 17.07
C VAL A 142 -9.34 -6.71 17.58
N LEU A 143 -8.62 -6.10 16.65
CA LEU A 143 -7.45 -5.30 16.92
C LEU A 143 -7.83 -3.83 16.71
N ASN A 144 -7.82 -3.06 17.78
CA ASN A 144 -7.78 -1.61 17.66
C ASN A 144 -6.38 -1.27 17.12
N TYR A 145 -6.32 -0.87 15.87
CA TYR A 145 -5.06 -0.45 15.30
C TYR A 145 -4.66 0.88 15.94
N THR A 146 -3.96 0.77 17.04
CA THR A 146 -3.13 1.87 17.52
C THR A 146 -1.82 1.70 16.78
N ASP A 147 -1.53 2.65 15.89
CA ASP A 147 -0.23 2.70 15.24
C ASP A 147 0.85 2.59 16.33
N PRO A 148 1.61 1.47 16.40
CA PRO A 148 2.60 1.28 17.46
C PRO A 148 3.68 2.35 17.44
N ASP A 149 3.77 3.10 16.36
CA ASP A 149 4.71 4.20 16.16
C ASP A 149 4.12 5.59 16.45
N LYS A 150 2.85 5.71 16.81
CA LYS A 150 2.20 7.03 17.08
C LYS A 150 2.88 7.86 18.19
N THR A 151 3.80 7.26 18.94
CA THR A 151 4.62 7.94 19.96
C THR A 151 5.96 8.44 19.42
N ARG A 152 6.36 8.04 18.20
CA ARG A 152 7.49 8.61 17.47
C ARG A 152 6.97 9.68 16.53
N ASP A 153 7.79 10.64 16.18
CA ASP A 153 7.50 11.65 15.13
C ASP A 153 7.38 10.93 13.78
N ASP A 154 6.15 10.41 13.50
CA ASP A 154 5.87 9.38 12.50
C ASP A 154 5.52 9.93 11.14
N ARG A 155 5.90 11.18 10.93
CA ARG A 155 5.78 11.75 9.61
C ARG A 155 6.59 10.90 8.62
N ASN A 156 5.89 10.34 7.62
CA ASN A 156 6.55 9.62 6.55
C ASN A 156 7.61 10.49 5.88
N GLY A 157 8.72 9.86 5.51
CA GLY A 157 9.77 10.54 4.79
C GLY A 157 9.25 11.09 3.47
N TRP A 158 9.47 12.38 3.25
CA TRP A 158 9.08 13.09 2.04
C TRP A 158 10.31 13.59 1.28
N LEU A 159 10.37 13.32 -0.03
CA LEU A 159 11.46 13.76 -0.90
C LEU A 159 11.22 15.15 -1.49
N GLY A 160 9.99 15.56 -1.68
CA GLY A 160 9.67 16.83 -2.35
C GLY A 160 9.89 16.78 -3.87
N VAL A 161 9.49 15.68 -4.51
CA VAL A 161 9.57 15.53 -5.96
C VAL A 161 8.26 15.04 -6.54
N ARG A 162 7.98 15.45 -7.79
CA ARG A 162 7.01 14.78 -8.65
C ARG A 162 7.79 13.92 -9.65
N ILE A 163 7.29 12.73 -9.90
CA ILE A 163 7.94 11.75 -10.77
C ILE A 163 7.03 11.34 -11.93
N LYS A 164 7.64 10.89 -13.00
CA LYS A 164 6.98 10.20 -14.10
C LYS A 164 7.72 8.91 -14.41
N GLN A 165 6.99 7.87 -14.78
CA GLN A 165 7.56 6.63 -15.30
C GLN A 165 7.59 6.70 -16.82
N ILE A 166 8.68 6.23 -17.40
CA ILE A 166 8.86 6.11 -18.85
C ILE A 166 9.13 4.65 -19.14
N ASP A 167 8.22 4.04 -19.88
CA ASP A 167 8.33 2.64 -20.32
C ASP A 167 8.77 2.63 -21.80
N LYS A 168 9.89 1.97 -22.08
CA LYS A 168 10.41 1.81 -23.42
C LYS A 168 11.06 0.44 -23.58
N ASP A 169 10.66 -0.31 -24.61
CA ASP A 169 11.26 -1.58 -25.02
C ASP A 169 11.47 -2.58 -23.87
N ASN A 170 10.43 -2.80 -23.06
CA ASN A 170 10.43 -3.63 -21.82
C ASN A 170 11.33 -3.11 -20.69
N ASN A 171 11.81 -1.90 -20.77
CA ASN A 171 12.56 -1.24 -19.70
C ASN A 171 11.74 -0.06 -19.15
N SER A 172 11.58 -0.01 -17.85
CA SER A 172 10.96 1.12 -17.14
C SER A 172 12.03 1.92 -16.43
N VAL A 173 11.88 3.24 -16.44
CA VAL A 173 12.71 4.16 -15.67
C VAL A 173 11.84 5.20 -15.00
N VAL A 174 12.21 5.59 -13.78
CA VAL A 174 11.55 6.66 -13.03
C VAL A 174 12.36 7.95 -13.18
N VAL A 175 11.70 8.99 -13.65
CA VAL A 175 12.33 10.29 -13.93
C VAL A 175 11.72 11.35 -13.01
N ILE A 176 12.56 12.22 -12.45
CA ILE A 176 12.13 13.40 -11.72
C ILE A 176 11.49 14.38 -12.71
N ASP A 177 10.21 14.62 -12.57
CA ASP A 177 9.46 15.58 -13.38
C ASP A 177 9.62 17.00 -12.85
N THR A 178 9.33 17.21 -11.56
CA THR A 178 9.55 18.49 -10.88
C THR A 178 10.16 18.27 -9.49
N VAL A 179 10.85 19.26 -9.00
CA VAL A 179 11.40 19.31 -7.64
C VAL A 179 10.75 20.48 -6.91
N THR A 180 10.24 20.24 -5.71
CA THR A 180 9.65 21.28 -4.87
C THR A 180 10.75 22.21 -4.37
N GLU A 181 10.58 23.50 -4.59
CA GLU A 181 11.51 24.53 -4.11
C GLU A 181 11.65 24.45 -2.58
N ASP A 182 12.87 24.60 -2.10
CA ASP A 182 13.25 24.45 -0.68
C ASP A 182 12.89 23.07 -0.06
N GLY A 183 12.45 22.12 -0.86
CA GLY A 183 12.19 20.76 -0.41
C GLY A 183 13.46 19.93 -0.24
N PRO A 184 13.37 18.76 0.42
CA PRO A 184 14.51 17.88 0.71
C PRO A 184 15.38 17.55 -0.50
N ALA A 185 14.76 17.14 -1.59
CA ALA A 185 15.46 16.81 -2.83
C ALA A 185 16.11 18.05 -3.46
N TYR A 186 15.45 19.22 -3.40
CA TYR A 186 15.99 20.49 -3.89
C TYR A 186 17.28 20.85 -3.13
N LEU A 187 17.23 20.81 -1.80
CA LEU A 187 18.37 21.13 -0.93
C LEU A 187 19.54 20.15 -1.13
N ALA A 188 19.24 18.91 -1.45
CA ALA A 188 20.25 17.89 -1.79
C ALA A 188 20.79 18.01 -3.22
N GLY A 189 20.26 18.92 -4.03
CA GLY A 189 20.73 19.15 -5.40
C GLY A 189 20.14 18.22 -6.46
N VAL A 190 19.01 17.56 -6.20
CA VAL A 190 18.22 16.83 -7.19
C VAL A 190 17.64 17.82 -8.20
N LYS A 191 17.53 17.43 -9.45
CA LYS A 191 17.03 18.28 -10.54
C LYS A 191 15.97 17.56 -11.38
N SER A 192 15.09 18.35 -11.97
CA SER A 192 14.18 17.84 -13.02
C SER A 192 15.00 17.22 -14.17
N GLY A 193 14.53 16.09 -14.67
CA GLY A 193 15.19 15.27 -15.67
C GLY A 193 16.18 14.25 -15.11
N ASP A 194 16.43 14.20 -13.81
CA ASP A 194 17.21 13.12 -13.21
C ASP A 194 16.47 11.79 -13.33
N ILE A 195 17.18 10.73 -13.70
CA ILE A 195 16.67 9.37 -13.70
C ILE A 195 17.05 8.71 -12.38
N ILE A 196 16.09 8.20 -11.65
CA ILE A 196 16.33 7.55 -10.36
C ILE A 196 16.94 6.17 -10.59
N LEU A 197 18.04 5.86 -9.91
CA LEU A 197 18.66 4.54 -9.89
C LEU A 197 18.34 3.78 -8.62
N SER A 198 18.51 4.43 -7.48
CA SER A 198 18.27 3.79 -6.17
C SER A 198 17.95 4.83 -5.10
N LEU A 199 17.21 4.38 -4.08
CA LEU A 199 16.95 5.11 -2.86
C LEU A 199 17.25 4.18 -1.68
N ASN A 200 18.05 4.64 -0.72
CA ASN A 200 18.45 3.88 0.47
C ASN A 200 18.95 2.46 0.12
N ASN A 201 19.86 2.38 -0.86
CA ASN A 201 20.43 1.13 -1.42
C ASN A 201 19.41 0.19 -2.10
N LYS A 202 18.16 0.57 -2.28
CA LYS A 202 17.16 -0.20 -3.05
C LYS A 202 17.10 0.33 -4.48
N ILE A 203 17.25 -0.57 -5.45
CA ILE A 203 17.14 -0.24 -6.87
C ILE A 203 15.69 0.16 -7.15
N ILE A 204 15.50 1.23 -7.92
CA ILE A 204 14.21 1.78 -8.31
C ILE A 204 14.07 1.67 -9.82
N VAL A 205 13.12 0.87 -10.28
CA VAL A 205 12.78 0.67 -11.70
C VAL A 205 11.37 1.20 -11.99
N THR A 206 10.48 1.15 -10.99
CA THR A 206 9.10 1.59 -11.11
C THR A 206 8.75 2.66 -10.09
N LYS A 207 7.69 3.41 -10.38
CA LYS A 207 7.12 4.40 -9.45
C LYS A 207 6.69 3.74 -8.13
N GLU A 208 6.09 2.56 -8.21
CA GLU A 208 5.61 1.78 -7.08
C GLU A 208 6.76 1.39 -6.14
N GLU A 209 7.90 0.98 -6.71
CA GLU A 209 9.10 0.66 -5.90
C GLU A 209 9.63 1.88 -5.15
N LEU A 210 9.68 3.05 -5.80
CA LEU A 210 10.10 4.28 -5.12
C LEU A 210 9.21 4.60 -3.92
N LEU A 211 7.91 4.51 -4.13
CA LEU A 211 6.94 4.84 -3.08
C LEU A 211 6.95 3.81 -1.96
N TYR A 212 7.09 2.53 -2.30
CA TYR A 212 7.27 1.48 -1.30
C TYR A 212 8.52 1.74 -0.44
N VAL A 213 9.64 2.07 -1.05
CA VAL A 213 10.87 2.40 -0.30
C VAL A 213 10.67 3.63 0.59
N LEU A 214 10.05 4.70 0.04
CA LEU A 214 9.76 5.91 0.82
C LEU A 214 8.84 5.65 2.01
N SER A 215 7.86 4.77 1.87
CA SER A 215 6.94 4.44 2.97
C SER A 215 7.60 3.75 4.16
N GLN A 216 8.78 3.15 3.95
CA GLN A 216 9.57 2.51 5.01
C GLN A 216 10.54 3.50 5.68
N LEU A 217 10.61 4.74 5.19
CA LEU A 217 11.54 5.76 5.66
C LEU A 217 10.78 6.84 6.43
N LYS A 218 11.43 7.41 7.43
CA LYS A 218 10.86 8.44 8.30
C LYS A 218 11.41 9.83 7.95
N ALA A 219 10.66 10.86 8.33
CA ALA A 219 11.17 12.22 8.30
C ALA A 219 12.48 12.33 9.07
N ASP A 220 13.31 13.28 8.70
CA ASP A 220 14.64 13.54 9.23
C ASP A 220 15.71 12.46 8.99
N GLN A 221 15.36 11.31 8.42
CA GLN A 221 16.37 10.34 7.99
C GLN A 221 17.21 10.87 6.83
N ILE A 222 18.52 10.61 6.87
CA ILE A 222 19.42 10.86 5.75
C ILE A 222 19.51 9.57 4.94
N VAL A 223 19.16 9.65 3.65
CA VAL A 223 19.11 8.52 2.74
C VAL A 223 20.08 8.72 1.57
N ASP A 224 20.68 7.62 1.13
CA ASP A 224 21.46 7.57 -0.09
C ASP A 224 20.51 7.59 -1.31
N PHE A 225 20.68 8.57 -2.18
CA PHE A 225 19.86 8.76 -3.37
C PHE A 225 20.73 8.86 -4.63
N LYS A 226 20.63 7.87 -5.50
CA LYS A 226 21.46 7.79 -6.71
C LYS A 226 20.63 8.04 -7.95
N VAL A 227 21.14 8.94 -8.79
CA VAL A 227 20.46 9.35 -10.02
C VAL A 227 21.44 9.36 -11.19
N ILE A 228 20.89 9.31 -12.43
CA ILE A 228 21.62 9.63 -13.65
C ILE A 228 21.21 11.02 -14.13
N ARG A 229 22.15 11.90 -14.32
CA ARG A 229 21.98 13.24 -14.91
C ARG A 229 22.89 13.39 -16.12
N LYS A 230 22.31 13.63 -17.29
CA LYS A 230 23.08 13.78 -18.56
C LYS A 230 24.09 12.64 -18.78
N GLY A 231 23.65 11.39 -18.52
CA GLY A 231 24.45 10.19 -18.68
C GLY A 231 25.49 9.93 -17.58
N LYS A 232 25.60 10.80 -16.57
CA LYS A 232 26.54 10.61 -15.45
C LYS A 232 25.77 10.22 -14.19
N ARG A 233 26.29 9.25 -13.46
CA ARG A 233 25.79 8.87 -12.13
C ARG A 233 26.18 9.95 -11.12
N ILE A 234 25.23 10.31 -10.29
CA ILE A 234 25.37 11.28 -9.19
C ILE A 234 24.85 10.62 -7.92
N ASP A 235 25.67 10.60 -6.89
CA ASP A 235 25.32 10.08 -5.58
C ASP A 235 25.01 11.28 -4.66
N LEU A 236 23.84 11.30 -4.05
CA LEU A 236 23.33 12.38 -3.22
C LEU A 236 22.92 11.84 -1.86
N ASN A 237 23.08 12.64 -0.81
CA ASN A 237 22.51 12.37 0.50
C ASN A 237 21.33 13.31 0.71
N VAL A 238 20.14 12.76 0.87
CA VAL A 238 18.92 13.53 1.07
C VAL A 238 18.44 13.36 2.49
N LYS A 239 18.32 14.46 3.24
CA LYS A 239 17.61 14.47 4.51
C LYS A 239 16.13 14.58 4.22
N LEU A 240 15.36 13.52 4.47
CA LEU A 240 13.93 13.49 4.20
C LEU A 240 13.20 14.53 5.05
N GLY A 241 12.23 15.19 4.43
CA GLY A 241 11.29 16.06 5.14
C GLY A 241 10.10 15.29 5.70
N ALA A 242 9.28 16.03 6.41
CA ALA A 242 7.95 15.56 6.81
C ALA A 242 6.89 16.12 5.84
N LYS A 243 5.90 15.32 5.53
CA LYS A 243 4.73 15.78 4.81
C LYS A 243 3.56 15.96 5.75
#